data_6cc0008d3ec6636e919084df46725946
#
_entry.id   6cc0008d3ec6636e919084df46725946
#
_cell.length_a   1.000
_cell.length_b   1.000
_cell.length_c   1.000
_cell.angle_alpha   90.00
_cell.angle_beta   90.00
_cell.angle_gamma   90.00
#
_symmetry.space_group_name_H-M   'P 1'
#
loop_
_entity.id
_entity.type
_entity.pdbx_description
1 polymer ?
#
loop_
_entity_poly.entity_id
_entity_poly.type
_entity_poly.pdbx_seq_one_letter_code
_entity_poly.pdbx_strand_id
1 'polypeptide(L)'
;MIFGENVAKMRRGTVDRISELPEFILHNILSNLDTKEAVRASVLSKTWYQAWSSIPVLGFRLQDYKKPCLNWTMNYGFVVHDEDIRSYMRFVDRTMQRYDTQKYKIRKLHLEIPMADEKIKLLADKCIRIAVQNQVEELFIETISPCSPNTPYYRLPEVLFRAKSLKDLHCRNVVLPYYETMQLISLEYLTLLGMSISPASIKIRSTRS
;
A
#
# COMPACT_ATOMS: atom_id res chain seq x y z
N MET A 1 -20.22 65.27 -16.38
CA MET A 1 -19.69 64.35 -17.40
C MET A 1 -18.50 63.69 -16.85
N ILE A 2 -18.66 62.48 -16.34
CA ILE A 2 -17.53 61.60 -16.00
C ILE A 2 -18.02 60.18 -16.30
N PHE A 3 -17.43 59.58 -17.30
CA PHE A 3 -17.64 58.22 -17.74
C PHE A 3 -17.06 57.25 -16.71
N GLY A 4 -17.92 56.46 -16.09
CA GLY A 4 -17.51 55.31 -15.31
C GLY A 4 -17.45 54.07 -16.20
N GLU A 5 -16.27 53.70 -16.67
CA GLU A 5 -16.05 52.46 -17.37
C GLU A 5 -16.16 51.28 -16.36
N ASN A 6 -17.23 50.51 -16.52
CA ASN A 6 -17.38 49.21 -15.93
C ASN A 6 -16.37 48.23 -16.57
N VAL A 7 -15.21 48.08 -15.97
CA VAL A 7 -14.31 46.96 -16.27
C VAL A 7 -14.93 45.72 -15.65
N ALA A 8 -15.80 45.07 -16.40
CA ALA A 8 -16.24 43.73 -16.11
C ALA A 8 -15.01 42.83 -16.17
N LYS A 9 -14.46 42.51 -14.99
CA LYS A 9 -13.35 41.56 -14.81
C LYS A 9 -13.84 40.18 -15.25
N MET A 10 -13.64 39.89 -16.54
CA MET A 10 -13.85 38.55 -17.09
C MET A 10 -12.99 37.56 -16.27
N ARG A 11 -13.59 36.96 -15.27
CA ARG A 11 -13.06 35.72 -14.68
C ARG A 11 -13.12 34.69 -15.80
N ARG A 12 -12.02 34.49 -16.51
CA ARG A 12 -11.80 33.30 -17.32
C ARG A 12 -11.82 32.14 -16.32
N GLY A 13 -12.99 31.49 -16.21
CA GLY A 13 -13.09 30.22 -15.53
C GLY A 13 -12.15 29.29 -16.26
N THR A 14 -11.06 28.94 -15.61
CA THR A 14 -10.21 27.83 -16.07
C THR A 14 -11.09 26.59 -16.03
N VAL A 15 -11.52 26.13 -17.19
CA VAL A 15 -12.28 24.90 -17.34
C VAL A 15 -11.36 23.79 -16.80
N ASP A 16 -11.80 23.11 -15.75
CA ASP A 16 -11.06 21.97 -15.17
C ASP A 16 -11.20 20.76 -16.10
N ARG A 17 -10.42 20.78 -17.17
CA ARG A 17 -10.41 19.73 -18.20
C ARG A 17 -9.96 18.38 -17.68
N ILE A 18 -9.22 18.35 -16.56
CA ILE A 18 -8.71 17.12 -15.99
C ILE A 18 -9.84 16.37 -15.27
N SER A 19 -10.74 17.06 -14.59
CA SER A 19 -11.92 16.46 -13.96
C SER A 19 -12.97 15.93 -14.94
N GLU A 20 -12.85 16.29 -16.23
CA GLU A 20 -13.70 15.76 -17.30
C GLU A 20 -13.18 14.44 -17.90
N LEU A 21 -11.98 13.99 -17.48
CA LEU A 21 -11.41 12.72 -17.94
C LEU A 21 -12.27 11.54 -17.49
N PRO A 22 -12.39 10.50 -18.32
CA PRO A 22 -13.04 9.26 -17.92
C PRO A 22 -12.38 8.64 -16.69
N GLU A 23 -13.15 7.96 -15.84
CA GLU A 23 -12.71 7.40 -14.56
C GLU A 23 -11.49 6.49 -14.73
N PHE A 24 -11.44 5.67 -15.79
CA PHE A 24 -10.30 4.77 -16.03
C PHE A 24 -8.98 5.51 -16.29
N ILE A 25 -9.04 6.72 -16.89
CA ILE A 25 -7.86 7.58 -17.08
C ILE A 25 -7.41 8.16 -15.74
N LEU A 26 -8.37 8.61 -14.90
CA LEU A 26 -8.06 9.10 -13.56
C LEU A 26 -7.47 7.99 -12.69
N HIS A 27 -8.02 6.77 -12.75
CA HIS A 27 -7.44 5.60 -12.09
C HIS A 27 -6.00 5.32 -12.55
N ASN A 28 -5.75 5.41 -13.87
CA ASN A 28 -4.40 5.22 -14.41
C ASN A 28 -3.42 6.28 -13.90
N ILE A 29 -3.82 7.55 -13.92
CA ILE A 29 -3.01 8.65 -13.37
C ILE A 29 -2.72 8.41 -11.88
N LEU A 30 -3.77 8.17 -11.08
CA LEU A 30 -3.66 7.98 -9.64
C LEU A 30 -2.87 6.73 -9.26
N SER A 31 -2.93 5.67 -10.07
CA SER A 31 -2.17 4.42 -9.84
C SER A 31 -0.66 4.57 -10.08
N ASN A 32 -0.24 5.62 -10.78
CA ASN A 32 1.19 5.97 -10.96
C ASN A 32 1.74 6.88 -9.85
N LEU A 33 0.87 7.38 -8.97
CA LEU A 33 1.26 8.15 -7.80
C LEU A 33 1.42 7.22 -6.59
N ASP A 34 2.24 7.63 -5.62
CA ASP A 34 2.15 6.97 -4.32
C ASP A 34 0.79 7.24 -3.65
N THR A 35 0.39 6.39 -2.72
CA THR A 35 -0.95 6.50 -2.12
C THR A 35 -1.17 7.84 -1.41
N LYS A 36 -0.13 8.45 -0.85
CA LYS A 36 -0.21 9.74 -0.18
C LYS A 36 -0.37 10.90 -1.17
N GLU A 37 0.31 10.84 -2.31
CA GLU A 37 0.14 11.81 -3.41
C GLU A 37 -1.25 11.67 -4.05
N ALA A 38 -1.72 10.44 -4.26
CA ALA A 38 -3.07 10.19 -4.74
C ALA A 38 -4.14 10.77 -3.80
N VAL A 39 -3.96 10.67 -2.47
CA VAL A 39 -4.81 11.35 -1.48
C VAL A 39 -4.76 12.86 -1.63
N ARG A 40 -3.59 13.45 -1.84
CA ARG A 40 -3.47 14.90 -2.07
C ARG A 40 -4.17 15.33 -3.35
N ALA A 41 -4.07 14.55 -4.42
CA ALA A 41 -4.78 14.81 -5.66
C ALA A 41 -6.31 14.71 -5.50
N SER A 42 -6.80 13.88 -4.57
CA SER A 42 -8.25 13.69 -4.35
C SER A 42 -8.98 14.96 -3.88
N VAL A 43 -8.27 15.97 -3.36
CA VAL A 43 -8.89 17.24 -2.93
C VAL A 43 -9.14 18.21 -4.09
N LEU A 44 -8.65 17.93 -5.30
CA LEU A 44 -8.79 18.79 -6.45
C LEU A 44 -10.26 18.93 -6.92
N SER A 45 -11.01 17.82 -6.90
CA SER A 45 -12.45 17.85 -7.22
C SER A 45 -13.15 16.58 -6.69
N LYS A 46 -14.51 16.60 -6.75
CA LYS A 46 -15.32 15.41 -6.40
C LYS A 46 -15.00 14.21 -7.29
N THR A 47 -14.76 14.44 -8.58
CA THR A 47 -14.39 13.38 -9.54
C THR A 47 -13.06 12.73 -9.16
N TRP A 48 -12.06 13.54 -8.80
CA TRP A 48 -10.78 13.03 -8.30
C TRP A 48 -10.92 12.25 -7.00
N TYR A 49 -11.75 12.75 -6.09
CA TYR A 49 -12.04 12.04 -4.84
C TYR A 49 -12.70 10.68 -5.08
N GLN A 50 -13.69 10.63 -5.99
CA GLN A 50 -14.35 9.37 -6.36
C GLN A 50 -13.37 8.38 -6.98
N ALA A 51 -12.58 8.81 -7.97
CA ALA A 51 -11.56 7.99 -8.60
C ALA A 51 -10.53 7.48 -7.57
N TRP A 52 -10.01 8.37 -6.72
CA TRP A 52 -9.08 7.98 -5.66
C TRP A 52 -9.68 6.97 -4.69
N SER A 53 -10.95 7.10 -4.35
CA SER A 53 -11.57 6.21 -3.34
C SER A 53 -11.65 4.76 -3.77
N SER A 54 -11.54 4.46 -5.06
CA SER A 54 -11.67 3.11 -5.64
C SER A 54 -10.47 2.67 -6.48
N ILE A 55 -9.30 3.38 -6.39
CA ILE A 55 -8.12 2.95 -7.16
C ILE A 55 -7.71 1.52 -6.80
N PRO A 56 -7.43 0.66 -7.79
CA PRO A 56 -7.11 -0.74 -7.53
C PRO A 56 -5.66 -0.98 -7.10
N VAL A 57 -4.83 0.05 -7.05
CA VAL A 57 -3.40 -0.03 -6.72
C VAL A 57 -3.13 0.78 -5.46
N LEU A 58 -2.65 0.11 -4.42
CA LEU A 58 -2.32 0.72 -3.13
C LEU A 58 -0.85 0.52 -2.81
N GLY A 59 -0.15 1.61 -2.49
CA GLY A 59 1.24 1.58 -2.05
C GLY A 59 1.41 2.31 -0.72
N PHE A 60 1.78 1.58 0.31
CA PHE A 60 2.05 2.11 1.64
C PHE A 60 3.54 2.00 1.93
N ARG A 61 4.24 3.12 1.77
CA ARG A 61 5.68 3.23 2.03
C ARG A 61 5.93 4.11 3.24
N LEU A 62 6.71 3.62 4.18
CA LEU A 62 7.02 4.36 5.40
C LEU A 62 7.80 5.66 5.13
N GLN A 63 8.66 5.64 4.10
CA GLN A 63 9.43 6.83 3.71
C GLN A 63 8.56 8.04 3.36
N ASP A 64 7.32 7.85 2.87
CA ASP A 64 6.42 8.92 2.49
C ASP A 64 5.88 9.69 3.70
N TYR A 65 6.07 9.13 4.91
CA TYR A 65 5.63 9.68 6.20
C TYR A 65 6.76 10.28 7.03
N LYS A 66 8.01 10.14 6.57
CA LYS A 66 9.14 10.73 7.27
C LYS A 66 9.13 12.25 7.12
N LYS A 67 9.35 12.95 8.23
CA LYS A 67 9.73 14.36 8.17
C LYS A 67 11.15 14.45 7.61
N PRO A 68 11.47 15.44 6.75
CA PRO A 68 12.84 15.66 6.32
C PRO A 68 13.72 15.88 7.55
N CYS A 69 14.55 14.92 7.91
CA CYS A 69 15.53 15.11 8.97
C CYS A 69 16.73 15.84 8.39
N LEU A 70 17.05 17.03 8.90
CA LEU A 70 18.23 17.82 8.54
C LEU A 70 19.55 17.15 8.96
N ASN A 71 19.51 16.10 9.76
CA ASN A 71 20.68 15.37 10.24
C ASN A 71 20.89 14.08 9.42
N TRP A 72 21.60 14.22 8.31
CA TRP A 72 22.17 13.11 7.58
C TRP A 72 23.38 12.57 8.34
N THR A 73 23.21 11.65 9.24
CA THR A 73 24.33 10.86 9.74
C THR A 73 24.54 9.66 8.81
N MET A 74 25.67 9.66 8.15
CA MET A 74 26.09 8.74 7.07
C MET A 74 26.25 7.26 7.49
N ASN A 75 25.93 6.88 8.71
CA ASN A 75 26.13 5.53 9.21
C ASN A 75 24.89 5.02 9.93
N TYR A 76 24.36 3.90 9.43
CA TYR A 76 23.37 3.04 10.06
C TYR A 76 21.92 3.54 10.12
N GLY A 77 21.15 3.19 9.12
CA GLY A 77 19.71 3.03 9.24
C GLY A 77 18.94 4.34 9.46
N PHE A 78 17.86 4.48 8.74
CA PHE A 78 16.93 5.59 8.91
C PHE A 78 16.35 5.58 10.32
N VAL A 79 16.57 6.64 11.09
CA VAL A 79 15.85 6.84 12.35
C VAL A 79 14.41 7.19 11.98
N VAL A 80 13.50 6.27 12.24
CA VAL A 80 12.07 6.52 12.09
C VAL A 80 11.53 6.86 13.46
N HIS A 81 10.93 8.04 13.60
CA HIS A 81 10.33 8.45 14.87
C HIS A 81 9.01 7.71 15.10
N ASP A 82 8.71 7.38 16.34
CA ASP A 82 7.45 6.70 16.72
C ASP A 82 6.21 7.46 16.26
N GLU A 83 6.27 8.78 16.17
CA GLU A 83 5.17 9.61 15.67
C GLU A 83 4.92 9.40 14.18
N ASP A 84 5.97 9.23 13.38
CA ASP A 84 5.88 8.94 11.96
C ASP A 84 5.27 7.55 11.73
N ILE A 85 5.72 6.56 12.52
CA ILE A 85 5.12 5.21 12.52
C ILE A 85 3.64 5.28 12.87
N ARG A 86 3.26 5.97 13.94
CA ARG A 86 1.85 6.11 14.33
C ARG A 86 1.01 6.82 13.27
N SER A 87 1.55 7.82 12.61
CA SER A 87 0.87 8.54 11.53
C SER A 87 0.68 7.67 10.30
N TYR A 88 1.71 6.93 9.91
CA TYR A 88 1.67 5.94 8.85
C TYR A 88 0.63 4.85 9.14
N MET A 89 0.66 4.25 10.32
CA MET A 89 -0.26 3.19 10.72
C MET A 89 -1.73 3.63 10.70
N ARG A 90 -2.02 4.85 11.20
CA ARG A 90 -3.38 5.43 11.13
C ARG A 90 -3.86 5.62 9.69
N PHE A 91 -2.97 6.03 8.81
CA PHE A 91 -3.31 6.20 7.39
C PHE A 91 -3.59 4.86 6.72
N VAL A 92 -2.71 3.86 6.93
CA VAL A 92 -2.89 2.50 6.41
C VAL A 92 -4.23 1.92 6.89
N ASP A 93 -4.50 1.97 8.20
CA ASP A 93 -5.73 1.43 8.78
C ASP A 93 -6.99 2.08 8.20
N ARG A 94 -7.05 3.41 8.14
CA ARG A 94 -8.20 4.14 7.58
C ARG A 94 -8.42 3.82 6.11
N THR A 95 -7.34 3.75 5.34
CA THR A 95 -7.44 3.44 3.92
C THR A 95 -7.96 2.01 3.72
N MET A 96 -7.35 1.04 4.37
CA MET A 96 -7.75 -0.37 4.25
C MET A 96 -9.17 -0.62 4.76
N GLN A 97 -9.59 0.05 5.83
CA GLN A 97 -10.96 -0.05 6.34
C GLN A 97 -11.99 0.43 5.30
N ARG A 98 -11.68 1.46 4.51
CA ARG A 98 -12.56 1.90 3.41
C ARG A 98 -12.74 0.78 2.37
N TYR A 99 -11.65 0.12 1.96
CA TYR A 99 -11.73 -1.00 1.01
C TYR A 99 -12.50 -2.18 1.58
N ASP A 100 -12.35 -2.47 2.87
CA ASP A 100 -13.11 -3.52 3.54
C ASP A 100 -14.62 -3.19 3.56
N THR A 101 -14.99 -1.96 3.88
CA THR A 101 -16.39 -1.52 3.96
C THR A 101 -17.06 -1.46 2.59
N GLN A 102 -16.39 -0.89 1.59
CA GLN A 102 -16.94 -0.67 0.25
C GLN A 102 -16.73 -1.86 -0.69
N LYS A 103 -15.95 -2.85 -0.27
CA LYS A 103 -15.60 -4.03 -1.08
C LYS A 103 -14.97 -3.68 -2.45
N TYR A 104 -14.22 -2.58 -2.50
CA TYR A 104 -13.48 -2.20 -3.70
C TYR A 104 -12.40 -3.23 -4.02
N LYS A 105 -12.24 -3.56 -5.31
CA LYS A 105 -11.18 -4.47 -5.75
C LYS A 105 -9.80 -3.88 -5.46
N ILE A 106 -8.89 -4.72 -4.94
CA ILE A 106 -7.48 -4.38 -4.76
C ILE A 106 -6.69 -5.24 -5.75
N ARG A 107 -6.24 -4.67 -6.86
CA ARG A 107 -5.41 -5.40 -7.81
C ARG A 107 -3.98 -5.56 -7.29
N LYS A 108 -3.42 -4.48 -6.73
CA LYS A 108 -2.05 -4.45 -6.22
C LYS A 108 -1.99 -3.82 -4.84
N LEU A 109 -1.30 -4.47 -3.93
CA LEU A 109 -0.97 -3.92 -2.62
C LEU A 109 0.53 -4.00 -2.37
N HIS A 110 1.16 -2.87 -2.10
CA HIS A 110 2.51 -2.79 -1.54
C HIS A 110 2.42 -2.31 -0.10
N LEU A 111 2.89 -3.11 0.85
CA LEU A 111 2.82 -2.83 2.28
C LEU A 111 4.22 -2.94 2.91
N GLU A 112 4.76 -1.81 3.35
CA GLU A 112 5.92 -1.77 4.21
C GLU A 112 5.48 -1.87 5.68
N ILE A 113 6.05 -2.81 6.42
CA ILE A 113 5.70 -3.09 7.82
C ILE A 113 6.87 -2.64 8.70
N PRO A 114 6.74 -1.51 9.42
CA PRO A 114 7.73 -1.12 10.41
C PRO A 114 7.64 -2.06 11.62
N MET A 115 8.69 -2.85 11.86
CA MET A 115 8.70 -3.81 12.98
C MET A 115 8.99 -3.09 14.29
N ALA A 116 7.93 -2.62 14.97
CA ALA A 116 8.05 -1.93 16.25
C ALA A 116 7.32 -2.65 17.39
N ASP A 117 6.07 -3.07 17.17
CA ASP A 117 5.25 -3.69 18.21
C ASP A 117 4.20 -4.68 17.65
N GLU A 118 3.48 -5.34 18.57
CA GLU A 118 2.44 -6.32 18.22
C GLU A 118 1.22 -5.69 17.52
N LYS A 119 0.91 -4.42 17.80
CA LYS A 119 -0.22 -3.72 17.15
C LYS A 119 0.02 -3.54 15.66
N ILE A 120 1.27 -3.34 15.27
CA ILE A 120 1.67 -3.23 13.87
C ILE A 120 1.49 -4.57 13.14
N LYS A 121 1.87 -5.67 13.79
CA LYS A 121 1.65 -7.02 13.23
C LYS A 121 0.16 -7.30 13.03
N LEU A 122 -0.68 -7.00 14.03
CA LEU A 122 -2.13 -7.19 13.92
C LEU A 122 -2.73 -6.34 12.79
N LEU A 123 -2.24 -5.12 12.60
CA LEU A 123 -2.69 -4.29 11.47
C LEU A 123 -2.20 -4.87 10.13
N ALA A 124 -0.98 -5.35 10.04
CA ALA A 124 -0.47 -6.00 8.84
C ALA A 124 -1.30 -7.24 8.48
N ASP A 125 -1.63 -8.09 9.45
CA ASP A 125 -2.53 -9.24 9.27
C ASP A 125 -3.92 -8.82 8.78
N LYS A 126 -4.48 -7.75 9.36
CA LYS A 126 -5.74 -7.15 8.91
C LYS A 126 -5.66 -6.69 7.46
N CYS A 127 -4.59 -5.97 7.09
CA CYS A 127 -4.38 -5.47 5.73
C CYS A 127 -4.29 -6.61 4.71
N ILE A 128 -3.51 -7.65 5.01
CA ILE A 128 -3.38 -8.82 4.13
C ILE A 128 -4.71 -9.55 3.99
N ARG A 129 -5.46 -9.73 5.08
CA ARG A 129 -6.79 -10.33 5.02
C ARG A 129 -7.75 -9.54 4.13
N ILE A 130 -7.80 -8.21 4.29
CA ILE A 130 -8.63 -7.34 3.46
C ILE A 130 -8.20 -7.44 1.99
N ALA A 131 -6.91 -7.44 1.69
CA ALA A 131 -6.40 -7.58 0.33
C ALA A 131 -6.83 -8.91 -0.31
N VAL A 132 -6.71 -10.02 0.41
CA VAL A 132 -7.16 -11.35 -0.05
C VAL A 132 -8.67 -11.39 -0.27
N GLN A 133 -9.46 -10.83 0.64
CA GLN A 133 -10.93 -10.75 0.51
C GLN A 133 -11.36 -9.87 -0.67
N ASN A 134 -10.56 -8.86 -1.03
CA ASN A 134 -10.80 -7.96 -2.16
C ASN A 134 -10.02 -8.37 -3.43
N GLN A 135 -9.71 -9.68 -3.57
CA GLN A 135 -9.18 -10.31 -4.78
C GLN A 135 -7.83 -9.74 -5.26
N VAL A 136 -6.89 -9.58 -4.34
CA VAL A 136 -5.54 -9.10 -4.69
C VAL A 136 -4.86 -10.05 -5.67
N GLU A 137 -4.25 -9.45 -6.71
CA GLU A 137 -3.51 -10.17 -7.75
C GLU A 137 -2.00 -10.04 -7.56
N GLU A 138 -1.52 -8.86 -7.11
CA GLU A 138 -0.10 -8.57 -6.86
C GLU A 138 0.08 -8.11 -5.41
N LEU A 139 0.92 -8.79 -4.64
CA LEU A 139 1.15 -8.47 -3.24
C LEU A 139 2.64 -8.36 -2.94
N PHE A 140 3.05 -7.18 -2.46
CA PHE A 140 4.40 -6.87 -2.03
C PHE A 140 4.40 -6.61 -0.53
N ILE A 141 5.12 -7.42 0.23
CA ILE A 141 5.25 -7.29 1.68
C ILE A 141 6.73 -7.15 2.01
N GLU A 142 7.09 -6.06 2.63
CA GLU A 142 8.45 -5.80 3.11
C GLU A 142 8.42 -5.40 4.57
N THR A 143 9.22 -6.09 5.42
CA THR A 143 9.43 -5.60 6.78
C THR A 143 10.65 -4.71 6.84
N ILE A 144 10.45 -3.53 7.42
CA ILE A 144 11.52 -2.58 7.73
C ILE A 144 11.88 -2.78 9.19
N SER A 145 12.98 -3.49 9.42
CA SER A 145 13.49 -3.71 10.78
C SER A 145 14.44 -2.56 11.16
N PRO A 146 14.33 -2.00 12.36
CA PRO A 146 15.46 -1.29 12.95
C PRO A 146 16.64 -2.26 13.01
N CYS A 147 17.87 -1.78 12.82
CA CYS A 147 19.11 -2.57 12.69
C CYS A 147 19.48 -3.38 13.96
N SER A 148 18.53 -4.08 14.54
CA SER A 148 18.73 -4.94 15.70
C SER A 148 18.65 -6.40 15.30
N PRO A 149 19.68 -7.21 15.57
CA PRO A 149 19.70 -8.62 15.24
C PRO A 149 18.63 -9.45 16.00
N ASN A 150 18.03 -8.87 17.04
CA ASN A 150 17.03 -9.53 17.88
C ASN A 150 15.59 -9.16 17.53
N THR A 151 15.35 -8.39 16.48
CA THR A 151 13.98 -8.03 16.08
C THR A 151 13.32 -9.24 15.43
N PRO A 152 12.19 -9.74 15.96
CA PRO A 152 11.51 -10.87 15.37
C PRO A 152 10.96 -10.49 13.98
N TYR A 153 11.23 -11.34 13.00
CA TYR A 153 10.66 -11.18 11.66
C TYR A 153 9.13 -11.30 11.69
N TYR A 154 8.47 -10.57 10.80
CA TYR A 154 7.03 -10.71 10.62
C TYR A 154 6.71 -12.06 9.97
N ARG A 155 5.81 -12.82 10.61
CA ARG A 155 5.31 -14.09 10.08
C ARG A 155 4.07 -13.83 9.25
N LEU A 156 4.07 -14.28 7.99
CA LEU A 156 2.92 -14.15 7.11
C LEU A 156 1.70 -14.91 7.64
N PRO A 157 0.49 -14.31 7.59
CA PRO A 157 -0.72 -14.95 8.08
C PRO A 157 -1.20 -16.05 7.14
N GLU A 158 -1.83 -17.09 7.70
CA GLU A 158 -2.32 -18.26 6.96
C GLU A 158 -3.29 -17.90 5.83
N VAL A 159 -4.11 -16.85 6.01
CA VAL A 159 -5.09 -16.42 5.01
C VAL A 159 -4.46 -16.12 3.65
N LEU A 160 -3.21 -15.66 3.63
CA LEU A 160 -2.48 -15.39 2.40
C LEU A 160 -2.34 -16.64 1.53
N PHE A 161 -2.10 -17.79 2.14
CA PHE A 161 -1.84 -19.05 1.42
C PHE A 161 -3.10 -19.72 0.86
N ARG A 162 -4.27 -19.11 1.12
CA ARG A 162 -5.58 -19.49 0.56
C ARG A 162 -6.08 -18.49 -0.49
N ALA A 163 -5.26 -17.50 -0.86
CA ALA A 163 -5.62 -16.47 -1.83
C ALA A 163 -5.67 -17.06 -3.24
N LYS A 164 -6.88 -17.20 -3.78
CA LYS A 164 -7.12 -17.80 -5.11
C LYS A 164 -6.82 -16.85 -6.28
N SER A 165 -6.84 -15.54 -6.04
CA SER A 165 -6.62 -14.51 -7.06
C SER A 165 -5.15 -14.07 -7.18
N LEU A 166 -4.29 -14.49 -6.22
CA LEU A 166 -2.92 -14.01 -6.12
C LEU A 166 -2.05 -14.64 -7.21
N LYS A 167 -1.48 -13.79 -8.05
CA LYS A 167 -0.58 -14.14 -9.16
C LYS A 167 0.88 -13.88 -8.81
N ASP A 168 1.14 -12.71 -8.21
CA ASP A 168 2.48 -12.25 -7.88
C ASP A 168 2.61 -12.02 -6.38
N LEU A 169 3.54 -12.75 -5.75
CA LEU A 169 3.88 -12.58 -4.33
C LEU A 169 5.35 -12.23 -4.18
N HIS A 170 5.61 -11.03 -3.69
CA HIS A 170 6.94 -10.56 -3.35
C HIS A 170 7.04 -10.34 -1.86
N CYS A 171 7.97 -11.04 -1.20
CA CYS A 171 8.20 -10.93 0.23
C CYS A 171 9.65 -10.61 0.53
N ARG A 172 9.87 -9.61 1.41
CA ARG A 172 11.19 -9.23 1.85
C ARG A 172 11.27 -9.14 3.37
N ASN A 173 12.31 -9.76 3.95
CA ASN A 173 12.56 -9.77 5.39
C ASN A 173 11.36 -10.29 6.21
N VAL A 174 10.71 -11.37 5.78
CA VAL A 174 9.57 -12.00 6.47
C VAL A 174 9.86 -13.47 6.75
N VAL A 175 9.07 -14.08 7.63
CA VAL A 175 9.09 -15.52 7.88
C VAL A 175 7.94 -16.18 7.15
N LEU A 176 8.25 -17.17 6.33
CA LEU A 176 7.25 -18.09 5.80
C LEU A 176 6.96 -19.16 6.86
N PRO A 177 5.75 -19.20 7.38
CA PRO A 177 5.35 -20.31 8.23
C PRO A 177 5.19 -21.58 7.40
N TYR A 178 5.42 -22.72 8.05
CA TYR A 178 5.07 -24.00 7.45
C TYR A 178 3.56 -24.22 7.57
N TYR A 179 2.91 -24.43 6.41
CA TYR A 179 1.53 -24.89 6.37
C TYR A 179 1.44 -26.15 5.51
N GLU A 180 0.74 -27.15 6.00
CA GLU A 180 0.54 -28.42 5.28
C GLU A 180 -0.27 -28.25 3.99
N THR A 181 -1.08 -27.20 3.92
CA THR A 181 -1.96 -26.93 2.77
C THR A 181 -1.79 -25.49 2.27
N MET A 182 -0.83 -25.29 1.38
CA MET A 182 -0.74 -24.05 0.60
C MET A 182 -1.55 -24.19 -0.68
N GLN A 183 -2.57 -23.35 -0.87
CA GLN A 183 -3.46 -23.36 -2.04
C GLN A 183 -3.31 -22.09 -2.88
N LEU A 184 -2.08 -21.75 -3.23
CA LEU A 184 -1.79 -20.63 -4.13
C LEU A 184 -1.91 -21.09 -5.60
N ILE A 185 -3.13 -21.44 -6.01
CA ILE A 185 -3.41 -22.10 -7.30
C ILE A 185 -3.18 -21.19 -8.51
N SER A 186 -3.22 -19.88 -8.35
CA SER A 186 -3.04 -18.88 -9.39
C SER A 186 -1.66 -18.23 -9.36
N LEU A 187 -0.77 -18.64 -8.46
CA LEU A 187 0.53 -18.01 -8.30
C LEU A 187 1.44 -18.30 -9.50
N GLU A 188 1.86 -17.24 -10.16
CA GLU A 188 2.76 -17.25 -11.32
C GLU A 188 4.18 -16.90 -10.91
N TYR A 189 4.31 -15.89 -10.03
CA TYR A 189 5.61 -15.37 -9.60
C TYR A 189 5.73 -15.34 -8.08
N LEU A 190 6.85 -15.85 -7.57
CA LEU A 190 7.19 -15.83 -6.16
C LEU A 190 8.62 -15.30 -5.99
N THR A 191 8.75 -14.16 -5.32
CA THR A 191 10.04 -13.56 -4.98
C THR A 191 10.21 -13.51 -3.48
N LEU A 192 11.26 -14.13 -2.98
CA LEU A 192 11.57 -14.21 -1.56
C LEU A 192 12.98 -13.68 -1.31
N LEU A 193 13.11 -12.58 -0.57
CA LEU A 193 14.38 -11.93 -0.28
C LEU A 193 14.56 -11.78 1.24
N GLY A 194 15.78 -12.03 1.74
CA GLY A 194 16.11 -11.82 3.15
C GLY A 194 15.28 -12.69 4.11
N MET A 195 14.97 -13.91 3.72
CA MET A 195 14.08 -14.80 4.47
C MET A 195 14.79 -15.45 5.65
N SER A 196 14.14 -15.49 6.82
CA SER A 196 14.41 -16.48 7.84
C SER A 196 13.49 -17.67 7.59
N ILE A 197 14.06 -18.80 7.21
CA ILE A 197 13.30 -20.03 6.97
C ILE A 197 13.24 -20.77 8.29
N SER A 198 12.03 -21.04 8.80
CA SER A 198 11.86 -22.04 9.85
C SER A 198 12.33 -23.40 9.31
N PRO A 199 13.05 -24.24 10.10
CA PRO A 199 13.71 -25.44 9.59
C PRO A 199 12.80 -26.54 9.02
N ALA A 200 11.48 -26.34 8.97
CA ALA A 200 10.53 -27.23 8.31
C ALA A 200 10.40 -26.87 6.83
N SER A 201 10.96 -27.70 5.99
CA SER A 201 11.12 -27.59 4.54
C SER A 201 9.84 -27.19 3.79
N ILE A 202 9.94 -26.18 2.93
CA ILE A 202 8.89 -25.75 1.99
C ILE A 202 8.78 -26.81 0.88
N LYS A 203 7.70 -27.58 0.86
CA LYS A 203 7.32 -28.37 -0.33
C LYS A 203 6.31 -27.55 -1.14
N ILE A 204 6.78 -26.77 -2.10
CA ILE A 204 5.93 -26.12 -3.10
C ILE A 204 5.57 -27.20 -4.11
N ARG A 205 4.32 -27.66 -4.14
CA ARG A 205 3.82 -28.48 -5.25
C ARG A 205 3.43 -27.54 -6.39
N SER A 206 4.27 -27.46 -7.40
CA SER A 206 3.88 -26.90 -8.71
C SER A 206 2.93 -27.91 -9.37
N THR A 207 1.65 -27.58 -9.47
CA THR A 207 0.70 -28.28 -10.33
C THR A 207 0.76 -27.65 -11.72
N ARG A 208 1.85 -27.89 -12.48
CA ARG A 208 1.81 -27.80 -13.93
C ARG A 208 1.43 -29.19 -14.47
N SER A 209 0.22 -29.30 -14.92
CA SER A 209 -0.21 -30.33 -15.89
C SER A 209 -0.37 -29.65 -17.23
#